data_245480c972b9eeeee05ac9f27fa94997
#
_entry.id   245480c972b9eeeee05ac9f27fa94997
#
_cell.length_a   1.000
_cell.length_b   1.000
_cell.length_c   1.000
_cell.angle_alpha   90.00
_cell.angle_beta   90.00
_cell.angle_gamma   90.00
#
_symmetry.space_group_name_H-M   'P 1'
#
loop_
_entity.id
_entity.type
_entity.pdbx_description
1 polymer ?
#
loop_
_entity_poly.entity_id
_entity_poly.type
_entity_poly.pdbx_seq_one_letter_code
_entity_poly.pdbx_strand_id
1 'polypeptide(L)'
;MRARIAVDAMGVDGESASAVRAACSLSLDTDIETILVGDEIHLQQLIGQQPYDPGRVTVRHASSWIEPDEAATVAMRRKKRNSLALAGSMVGEGEADALVARGNREACQLVVQKYFRPLPGVPPAFGFAFSSQLASRSRDSLAILLDTGGAERAGLPELKAYAVMGAAYIAELVAGARPRVGLVGAAMDAATSRLYCEGLSQVAAGMGGVEFVGEIGPSDLSCVEADVLVCSAQVGQSGVRQLSALAADTAADLGGEVEASRGRQRWERIRWKSRGETPRSVFDLGAFGGSPALGYSQVCLHVHQGSPEPALRHAIVQAARLVRGDLASSIRKAIAGMA
;
A
#
# COMPACT_ATOMS: atom_id res chain seq x y z
N MET A 1 -3.46 -11.06 -20.24
CA MET A 1 -4.80 -10.57 -19.82
C MET A 1 -4.66 -9.09 -19.47
N ARG A 2 -5.51 -8.23 -20.01
CA ARG A 2 -5.52 -6.80 -19.65
C ARG A 2 -6.07 -6.68 -18.23
N ALA A 3 -5.40 -5.92 -17.38
CA ALA A 3 -5.85 -5.67 -16.02
C ALA A 3 -6.79 -4.45 -16.00
N ARG A 4 -7.97 -4.61 -15.42
CA ARG A 4 -8.98 -3.54 -15.23
C ARG A 4 -8.92 -3.06 -13.79
N ILE A 5 -8.51 -1.82 -13.59
CA ILE A 5 -8.29 -1.25 -12.27
C ILE A 5 -9.37 -0.22 -11.96
N ALA A 6 -10.21 -0.50 -10.96
CA ALA A 6 -11.15 0.49 -10.43
C ALA A 6 -10.41 1.44 -9.48
N VAL A 7 -10.52 2.74 -9.74
CA VAL A 7 -9.87 3.80 -8.95
C VAL A 7 -10.94 4.68 -8.32
N ASP A 8 -10.95 4.77 -6.99
CA ASP A 8 -11.71 5.81 -6.30
C ASP A 8 -11.06 7.17 -6.55
N ALA A 9 -11.70 7.96 -7.42
CA ALA A 9 -11.16 9.22 -7.90
C ALA A 9 -11.56 10.43 -7.05
N MET A 10 -12.36 10.25 -5.97
CA MET A 10 -13.02 11.35 -5.27
C MET A 10 -12.59 11.52 -3.81
N GLY A 11 -11.90 10.56 -3.21
CA GLY A 11 -11.68 10.48 -1.76
C GLY A 11 -10.79 11.57 -1.13
N VAL A 12 -10.31 12.55 -1.90
CA VAL A 12 -9.47 13.65 -1.38
C VAL A 12 -9.76 14.93 -2.15
N ASP A 13 -10.03 16.04 -1.47
CA ASP A 13 -10.28 17.35 -2.07
C ASP A 13 -9.16 17.79 -3.03
N GLY A 14 -9.54 18.18 -4.24
CA GLY A 14 -8.63 18.65 -5.29
C GLY A 14 -7.78 17.57 -5.96
N GLU A 15 -7.90 16.32 -5.57
CA GLU A 15 -7.03 15.24 -6.07
C GLU A 15 -7.62 14.38 -7.19
N SER A 16 -8.88 14.60 -7.56
CA SER A 16 -9.47 13.96 -8.75
C SER A 16 -8.61 14.19 -10.01
N ALA A 17 -7.99 15.36 -10.12
CA ALA A 17 -7.07 15.68 -11.20
C ALA A 17 -5.84 14.76 -11.21
N SER A 18 -5.31 14.34 -10.05
CA SER A 18 -4.17 13.42 -9.98
C SER A 18 -4.56 12.01 -10.43
N ALA A 19 -5.78 11.55 -10.08
CA ALA A 19 -6.31 10.27 -10.53
C ALA A 19 -6.51 10.25 -12.06
N VAL A 20 -7.07 11.34 -12.60
CA VAL A 20 -7.25 11.50 -14.05
C VAL A 20 -5.90 11.53 -14.77
N ARG A 21 -4.93 12.34 -14.32
CA ARG A 21 -3.60 12.39 -14.95
C ARG A 21 -2.90 11.04 -14.92
N ALA A 22 -2.95 10.32 -13.79
CA ALA A 22 -2.39 8.98 -13.69
C ALA A 22 -3.03 8.01 -14.68
N ALA A 23 -4.37 7.96 -14.74
CA ALA A 23 -5.10 7.10 -15.66
C ALA A 23 -4.83 7.44 -17.13
N CYS A 24 -4.88 8.73 -17.51
CA CYS A 24 -4.64 9.19 -18.86
C CYS A 24 -3.20 8.87 -19.32
N SER A 25 -2.18 9.18 -18.49
CA SER A 25 -0.80 8.84 -18.80
C SER A 25 -0.60 7.34 -18.97
N LEU A 26 -1.12 6.52 -18.05
CA LEU A 26 -1.01 5.06 -18.14
C LEU A 26 -1.69 4.47 -19.37
N SER A 27 -2.77 5.08 -19.84
CA SER A 27 -3.49 4.62 -21.01
C SER A 27 -2.65 4.72 -22.31
N LEU A 28 -1.72 5.66 -22.36
CA LEU A 28 -0.81 5.84 -23.50
C LEU A 28 0.41 4.91 -23.43
N ASP A 29 0.91 4.66 -22.21
CA ASP A 29 2.18 3.98 -21.98
C ASP A 29 2.04 2.47 -21.71
N THR A 30 0.81 2.00 -21.37
CA THR A 30 0.59 0.62 -20.90
C THR A 30 -0.68 0.02 -21.50
N ASP A 31 -0.91 -1.27 -21.26
CA ASP A 31 -2.14 -1.99 -21.62
C ASP A 31 -3.17 -2.05 -20.45
N ILE A 32 -2.98 -1.25 -19.39
CA ILE A 32 -3.87 -1.20 -18.22
C ILE A 32 -5.15 -0.44 -18.58
N GLU A 33 -6.29 -1.00 -18.23
CA GLU A 33 -7.58 -0.34 -18.30
C GLU A 33 -7.92 0.26 -16.92
N THR A 34 -8.20 1.56 -16.88
CA THR A 34 -8.54 2.28 -15.64
C THR A 34 -10.01 2.71 -15.67
N ILE A 35 -10.74 2.35 -14.64
CA ILE A 35 -12.13 2.76 -14.42
C ILE A 35 -12.13 3.79 -13.29
N LEU A 36 -12.26 5.05 -13.64
CA LEU A 36 -12.37 6.15 -12.68
C LEU A 36 -13.77 6.20 -12.10
N VAL A 37 -13.91 6.07 -10.78
CA VAL A 37 -15.20 6.05 -10.10
C VAL A 37 -15.39 7.35 -9.34
N GLY A 38 -16.44 8.13 -9.69
CA GLY A 38 -16.70 9.43 -9.10
C GLY A 38 -17.73 10.27 -9.80
N ASP A 39 -17.70 11.59 -9.62
CA ASP A 39 -18.56 12.52 -10.34
C ASP A 39 -18.20 12.52 -11.82
N GLU A 40 -19.10 11.96 -12.64
CA GLU A 40 -18.84 11.75 -14.07
C GLU A 40 -18.61 13.07 -14.81
N ILE A 41 -19.39 14.11 -14.52
CA ILE A 41 -19.27 15.40 -15.21
C ILE A 41 -17.90 16.01 -14.90
N HIS A 42 -17.52 16.02 -13.63
CA HIS A 42 -16.23 16.55 -13.18
C HIS A 42 -15.06 15.75 -13.77
N LEU A 43 -15.12 14.43 -13.71
CA LEU A 43 -14.05 13.56 -14.24
C LEU A 43 -13.91 13.69 -15.77
N GLN A 44 -15.00 13.76 -16.53
CA GLN A 44 -14.96 13.95 -17.97
C GLN A 44 -14.36 15.31 -18.37
N GLN A 45 -14.65 16.36 -17.61
CA GLN A 45 -14.02 17.68 -17.83
C GLN A 45 -12.51 17.62 -17.64
N LEU A 46 -12.02 16.91 -16.61
CA LEU A 46 -10.60 16.75 -16.36
C LEU A 46 -9.92 15.87 -17.43
N ILE A 47 -10.57 14.78 -17.84
CA ILE A 47 -10.08 13.88 -18.91
C ILE A 47 -9.93 14.63 -20.22
N GLY A 48 -10.89 15.48 -20.58
CA GLY A 48 -10.84 16.29 -21.80
C GLY A 48 -9.66 17.26 -21.90
N GLN A 49 -8.96 17.51 -20.77
CA GLN A 49 -7.77 18.36 -20.72
C GLN A 49 -6.45 17.57 -20.88
N GLN A 50 -6.52 16.23 -21.01
CA GLN A 50 -5.35 15.36 -21.06
C GLN A 50 -5.33 14.55 -22.37
N PRO A 51 -4.15 14.25 -22.92
CA PRO A 51 -4.04 13.20 -23.92
C PRO A 51 -4.27 11.83 -23.29
N TYR A 52 -5.12 10.99 -23.90
CA TYR A 52 -5.41 9.65 -23.39
C TYR A 52 -5.90 8.71 -24.48
N ASP A 53 -5.89 7.40 -24.24
CA ASP A 53 -6.52 6.37 -25.07
C ASP A 53 -7.96 6.11 -24.56
N PRO A 54 -9.02 6.50 -25.35
CA PRO A 54 -10.42 6.29 -24.94
C PRO A 54 -10.80 4.80 -24.74
N GLY A 55 -10.03 3.87 -25.31
CA GLY A 55 -10.24 2.44 -25.12
C GLY A 55 -9.73 1.90 -23.80
N ARG A 56 -9.08 2.75 -22.98
CA ARG A 56 -8.43 2.31 -21.73
C ARG A 56 -8.78 3.15 -20.50
N VAL A 57 -9.48 4.25 -20.68
CA VAL A 57 -9.99 5.09 -19.58
C VAL A 57 -11.49 5.19 -19.68
N THR A 58 -12.19 4.74 -18.66
CA THR A 58 -13.64 4.84 -18.56
C THR A 58 -14.04 5.48 -17.24
N VAL A 59 -15.24 6.05 -17.19
CA VAL A 59 -15.80 6.66 -15.98
C VAL A 59 -17.03 5.88 -15.55
N ARG A 60 -17.13 5.64 -14.23
CA ARG A 60 -18.34 5.12 -13.59
C ARG A 60 -18.88 6.16 -12.61
N HIS A 61 -20.09 6.63 -12.85
CA HIS A 61 -20.70 7.67 -12.02
C HIS A 61 -20.97 7.21 -10.59
N ALA A 62 -20.56 8.03 -9.63
CA ALA A 62 -20.94 7.94 -8.22
C ALA A 62 -21.41 9.32 -7.74
N SER A 63 -22.58 9.37 -7.11
CA SER A 63 -23.23 10.63 -6.69
C SER A 63 -22.70 11.17 -5.36
N SER A 64 -21.83 10.47 -4.68
CA SER A 64 -21.23 10.85 -3.40
C SER A 64 -19.89 10.18 -3.18
N TRP A 65 -19.12 10.71 -2.26
CA TRP A 65 -17.81 10.16 -1.84
C TRP A 65 -17.61 10.35 -0.34
N ILE A 66 -16.61 9.69 0.22
CA ILE A 66 -16.26 9.77 1.64
C ILE A 66 -15.04 10.67 1.76
N GLU A 67 -15.17 11.72 2.59
CA GLU A 67 -14.05 12.62 2.89
C GLU A 67 -13.03 11.94 3.80
N PRO A 68 -11.75 12.37 3.76
CA PRO A 68 -10.68 11.73 4.52
C PRO A 68 -10.89 11.72 6.03
N ASP A 69 -11.54 12.74 6.58
CA ASP A 69 -11.78 12.97 8.01
C ASP A 69 -13.17 12.53 8.49
N GLU A 70 -14.03 12.04 7.59
CA GLU A 70 -15.34 11.52 7.99
C GLU A 70 -15.18 10.21 8.80
N ALA A 71 -16.01 10.06 9.83
CA ALA A 71 -16.11 8.79 10.54
C ALA A 71 -16.62 7.69 9.58
N ALA A 72 -15.75 6.77 9.22
CA ALA A 72 -15.96 5.80 8.14
C ALA A 72 -17.27 5.02 8.27
N THR A 73 -17.58 4.50 9.47
CA THR A 73 -18.81 3.75 9.74
C THR A 73 -20.08 4.57 9.53
N VAL A 74 -20.04 5.86 9.89
CA VAL A 74 -21.17 6.79 9.72
C VAL A 74 -21.31 7.16 8.24
N ALA A 75 -20.20 7.51 7.58
CA ALA A 75 -20.18 7.87 6.18
C ALA A 75 -20.68 6.73 5.28
N MET A 76 -20.23 5.50 5.51
CA MET A 76 -20.67 4.31 4.77
C MET A 76 -22.16 4.01 4.93
N ARG A 77 -22.77 4.32 6.09
CA ARG A 77 -24.22 4.14 6.30
C ARG A 77 -25.05 5.22 5.58
N ARG A 78 -24.55 6.46 5.58
CA ARG A 78 -25.26 7.62 4.98
C ARG A 78 -25.11 7.68 3.47
N LYS A 79 -23.91 7.44 2.97
CA LYS A 79 -23.50 7.55 1.56
C LYS A 79 -23.40 6.15 0.93
N LYS A 80 -24.52 5.43 0.81
CA LYS A 80 -24.52 4.01 0.36
C LYS A 80 -23.99 3.79 -1.03
N ARG A 81 -24.05 4.79 -1.91
CA ARG A 81 -23.57 4.77 -3.31
C ARG A 81 -22.38 5.71 -3.49
N ASN A 82 -21.46 5.73 -2.51
CA ASN A 82 -20.24 6.50 -2.62
C ASN A 82 -19.25 5.83 -3.60
N SER A 83 -18.31 6.62 -4.13
CA SER A 83 -17.34 6.19 -5.13
C SER A 83 -16.51 4.98 -4.69
N LEU A 84 -16.06 4.98 -3.44
CA LEU A 84 -15.25 3.88 -2.89
C LEU A 84 -16.05 2.58 -2.78
N ALA A 85 -17.30 2.63 -2.29
CA ALA A 85 -18.16 1.45 -2.19
C ALA A 85 -18.53 0.90 -3.56
N LEU A 86 -18.76 1.77 -4.55
CA LEU A 86 -19.04 1.37 -5.91
C LEU A 86 -17.80 0.70 -6.55
N ALA A 87 -16.61 1.30 -6.42
CA ALA A 87 -15.38 0.72 -6.90
C ALA A 87 -15.10 -0.66 -6.28
N GLY A 88 -15.32 -0.80 -4.96
CA GLY A 88 -15.18 -2.08 -4.26
C GLY A 88 -16.17 -3.14 -4.71
N SER A 89 -17.46 -2.78 -4.96
CA SER A 89 -18.45 -3.75 -5.48
C SER A 89 -18.11 -4.22 -6.88
N MET A 90 -17.64 -3.34 -7.75
CA MET A 90 -17.19 -3.70 -9.11
C MET A 90 -16.10 -4.78 -9.08
N VAL A 91 -15.15 -4.67 -8.14
CA VAL A 91 -14.10 -5.69 -7.96
C VAL A 91 -14.68 -6.97 -7.37
N GLY A 92 -15.56 -6.88 -6.38
CA GLY A 92 -16.22 -8.04 -5.77
C GLY A 92 -17.09 -8.82 -6.77
N GLU A 93 -17.69 -8.16 -7.75
CA GLU A 93 -18.56 -8.71 -8.79
C GLU A 93 -17.77 -9.15 -10.04
N GLY A 94 -16.48 -8.81 -10.14
CA GLY A 94 -15.61 -9.16 -11.27
C GLY A 94 -15.72 -8.21 -12.47
N GLU A 95 -16.34 -7.03 -12.31
CA GLU A 95 -16.33 -5.97 -13.33
C GLU A 95 -14.95 -5.31 -13.43
N ALA A 96 -14.18 -5.29 -12.33
CA ALA A 96 -12.78 -4.89 -12.29
C ALA A 96 -11.94 -5.95 -11.56
N ASP A 97 -10.63 -5.95 -11.79
CA ASP A 97 -9.71 -6.96 -11.29
C ASP A 97 -9.00 -6.51 -9.98
N ALA A 98 -8.90 -5.19 -9.76
CA ALA A 98 -8.36 -4.62 -8.52
C ALA A 98 -8.99 -3.27 -8.18
N LEU A 99 -8.93 -2.92 -6.88
CA LEU A 99 -9.29 -1.62 -6.33
C LEU A 99 -8.02 -0.83 -5.99
N VAL A 100 -7.94 0.40 -6.46
CA VAL A 100 -7.00 1.41 -5.96
C VAL A 100 -7.81 2.51 -5.30
N ALA A 101 -7.63 2.68 -4.00
CA ALA A 101 -8.35 3.67 -3.19
C ALA A 101 -7.38 4.69 -2.62
N ARG A 102 -7.86 5.91 -2.39
CA ARG A 102 -7.15 7.00 -1.71
C ARG A 102 -8.09 7.68 -0.73
N GLY A 103 -7.54 8.33 0.30
CA GLY A 103 -8.33 9.06 1.29
C GLY A 103 -8.60 8.25 2.55
N ASN A 104 -9.86 8.05 2.91
CA ASN A 104 -10.24 7.44 4.18
C ASN A 104 -9.89 5.94 4.24
N ARG A 105 -8.81 5.62 4.97
CA ARG A 105 -8.28 4.26 5.09
C ARG A 105 -9.27 3.30 5.77
N GLU A 106 -9.93 3.77 6.83
CA GLU A 106 -10.91 2.95 7.57
C GLU A 106 -12.11 2.59 6.68
N ALA A 107 -12.59 3.55 5.87
CA ALA A 107 -13.63 3.29 4.89
C ALA A 107 -13.17 2.27 3.83
N CYS A 108 -11.93 2.35 3.37
CA CYS A 108 -11.36 1.37 2.44
C CYS A 108 -11.34 -0.04 3.07
N GLN A 109 -10.94 -0.17 4.34
CA GLN A 109 -10.98 -1.45 5.06
C GLN A 109 -12.40 -2.02 5.14
N LEU A 110 -13.39 -1.18 5.47
CA LEU A 110 -14.81 -1.60 5.51
C LEU A 110 -15.33 -2.06 4.13
N VAL A 111 -14.92 -1.39 3.05
CA VAL A 111 -15.28 -1.77 1.69
C VAL A 111 -14.67 -3.12 1.31
N VAL A 112 -13.39 -3.32 1.59
CA VAL A 112 -12.70 -4.59 1.35
C VAL A 112 -13.39 -5.73 2.13
N GLN A 113 -13.63 -5.55 3.42
CA GLN A 113 -14.30 -6.55 4.27
C GLN A 113 -15.71 -6.88 3.77
N LYS A 114 -16.41 -5.92 3.17
CA LYS A 114 -17.78 -6.11 2.69
C LYS A 114 -17.87 -6.81 1.33
N TYR A 115 -16.99 -6.47 0.41
CA TYR A 115 -17.14 -6.89 -1.00
C TYR A 115 -16.12 -7.95 -1.44
N PHE A 116 -14.98 -8.06 -0.74
CA PHE A 116 -13.95 -9.01 -1.14
C PHE A 116 -14.12 -10.35 -0.44
N ARG A 117 -13.68 -11.41 -1.10
CA ARG A 117 -13.77 -12.78 -0.60
C ARG A 117 -12.48 -13.16 0.12
N PRO A 118 -12.53 -13.44 1.43
CA PRO A 118 -11.37 -13.95 2.16
C PRO A 118 -10.89 -15.28 1.54
N LEU A 119 -9.59 -15.48 1.54
CA LEU A 119 -9.00 -16.77 1.17
C LEU A 119 -9.26 -17.80 2.27
N PRO A 120 -9.75 -19.00 1.94
CA PRO A 120 -10.02 -20.02 2.95
C PRO A 120 -8.78 -20.36 3.79
N GLY A 121 -8.92 -20.33 5.10
CA GLY A 121 -7.84 -20.64 6.04
C GLY A 121 -6.72 -19.60 6.15
N VAL A 122 -6.87 -18.44 5.51
CA VAL A 122 -5.90 -17.35 5.54
C VAL A 122 -6.50 -16.16 6.29
N PRO A 123 -5.90 -15.71 7.41
CA PRO A 123 -6.40 -14.55 8.13
C PRO A 123 -6.16 -13.29 7.29
N PRO A 124 -7.20 -12.47 7.04
CA PRO A 124 -7.02 -11.19 6.35
C PRO A 124 -6.13 -10.23 7.14
N ALA A 125 -5.31 -9.46 6.43
CA ALA A 125 -4.43 -8.44 7.00
C ALA A 125 -4.41 -7.18 6.14
N PHE A 126 -4.29 -6.01 6.79
CA PHE A 126 -4.09 -4.74 6.11
C PHE A 126 -2.64 -4.30 6.28
N GLY A 127 -1.92 -4.23 5.17
CA GLY A 127 -0.54 -3.81 5.15
C GLY A 127 -0.36 -2.29 5.22
N PHE A 128 0.85 -1.89 5.52
CA PHE A 128 1.35 -0.54 5.31
C PHE A 128 2.70 -0.65 4.61
N ALA A 129 2.72 -0.29 3.34
CA ALA A 129 3.92 -0.33 2.51
C ALA A 129 4.68 1.00 2.61
N PHE A 130 5.99 0.93 2.73
CA PHE A 130 6.85 2.10 2.82
C PHE A 130 8.24 1.81 2.26
N SER A 131 8.99 2.86 1.94
CA SER A 131 10.40 2.76 1.57
C SER A 131 11.29 2.96 2.79
N SER A 132 12.26 2.08 2.99
CA SER A 132 13.27 2.20 4.03
C SER A 132 14.65 2.35 3.43
N GLN A 133 14.93 3.50 2.82
CA GLN A 133 16.26 3.79 2.26
C GLN A 133 17.32 4.04 3.34
N LEU A 134 16.92 4.29 4.59
CA LEU A 134 17.86 4.41 5.72
C LEU A 134 18.52 3.06 6.05
N ALA A 135 17.84 1.96 5.77
CA ALA A 135 18.33 0.61 6.06
C ALA A 135 18.99 -0.09 4.87
N SER A 136 18.71 0.33 3.65
CA SER A 136 19.24 -0.32 2.45
C SER A 136 19.89 0.70 1.51
N ARG A 137 21.11 0.40 1.07
CA ARG A 137 21.79 1.11 -0.03
C ARG A 137 21.20 0.78 -1.41
N SER A 138 20.19 -0.09 -1.45
CA SER A 138 19.47 -0.50 -2.66
C SER A 138 18.31 0.44 -2.96
N ARG A 139 18.10 0.81 -4.21
CA ARG A 139 16.97 1.64 -4.67
C ARG A 139 15.61 0.95 -4.56
N ASP A 140 15.58 -0.37 -4.33
CA ASP A 140 14.37 -1.21 -4.34
C ASP A 140 13.98 -1.69 -2.94
N SER A 141 14.13 -0.83 -1.93
CA SER A 141 13.85 -1.18 -0.53
C SER A 141 12.36 -1.01 -0.19
N LEU A 142 11.50 -1.86 -0.77
CA LEU A 142 10.10 -1.98 -0.35
C LEU A 142 10.02 -2.76 0.95
N ALA A 143 9.43 -2.16 1.97
CA ALA A 143 9.06 -2.82 3.20
C ALA A 143 7.54 -2.78 3.42
N ILE A 144 7.02 -3.81 4.09
CA ILE A 144 5.60 -3.89 4.44
C ILE A 144 5.44 -4.25 5.92
N LEU A 145 4.64 -3.46 6.63
CA LEU A 145 4.21 -3.75 8.01
C LEU A 145 2.84 -4.44 7.97
N LEU A 146 2.74 -5.62 8.57
CA LEU A 146 1.54 -6.46 8.67
C LEU A 146 1.36 -6.96 10.13
N ASP A 147 0.25 -6.76 10.81
CA ASP A 147 -1.02 -6.22 10.38
C ASP A 147 -1.17 -4.77 10.89
N THR A 148 -2.00 -3.98 10.22
CA THR A 148 -2.23 -2.58 10.60
C THR A 148 -3.73 -2.24 10.74
N GLY A 149 -4.59 -3.25 10.85
CA GLY A 149 -6.04 -3.01 10.99
C GLY A 149 -6.97 -4.19 10.75
N GLY A 150 -6.46 -5.42 10.59
CA GLY A 150 -7.29 -6.61 10.37
C GLY A 150 -7.81 -7.23 11.66
N ALA A 151 -6.94 -7.57 12.59
CA ALA A 151 -7.29 -8.23 13.84
C ALA A 151 -6.70 -7.50 15.05
N GLU A 152 -7.51 -7.22 16.08
CA GLU A 152 -7.03 -6.56 17.30
C GLU A 152 -5.88 -7.33 17.97
N ARG A 153 -5.93 -8.66 17.93
CA ARG A 153 -4.91 -9.55 18.51
C ARG A 153 -4.49 -10.56 17.46
N ALA A 154 -3.21 -10.66 17.22
CA ALA A 154 -2.62 -11.70 16.39
C ALA A 154 -1.80 -12.61 17.29
N GLY A 155 -2.13 -13.91 17.26
CA GLY A 155 -1.32 -14.97 17.84
C GLY A 155 -0.28 -15.49 16.84
N LEU A 156 0.49 -16.49 17.27
CA LEU A 156 1.52 -17.09 16.42
C LEU A 156 0.98 -17.61 15.07
N PRO A 157 -0.22 -18.22 14.96
CA PRO A 157 -0.76 -18.66 13.68
C PRO A 157 -0.99 -17.51 12.70
N GLU A 158 -1.55 -16.40 13.17
CA GLU A 158 -1.78 -15.20 12.34
C GLU A 158 -0.45 -14.58 11.91
N LEU A 159 0.52 -14.43 12.82
CA LEU A 159 1.84 -13.87 12.50
C LEU A 159 2.59 -14.73 11.47
N LYS A 160 2.48 -16.06 11.54
CA LYS A 160 3.01 -16.97 10.53
C LYS A 160 2.36 -16.72 9.15
N ALA A 161 1.04 -16.60 9.11
CA ALA A 161 0.32 -16.30 7.87
C ALA A 161 0.71 -14.91 7.31
N TYR A 162 0.86 -13.90 8.16
CA TYR A 162 1.31 -12.57 7.75
C TYR A 162 2.72 -12.58 7.16
N ALA A 163 3.63 -13.37 7.74
CA ALA A 163 4.98 -13.55 7.20
C ALA A 163 4.95 -14.12 5.78
N VAL A 164 4.14 -15.15 5.56
CA VAL A 164 3.97 -15.78 4.24
C VAL A 164 3.34 -14.84 3.23
N MET A 165 2.26 -14.15 3.64
CA MET A 165 1.58 -13.20 2.74
C MET A 165 2.49 -12.03 2.37
N GLY A 166 3.23 -11.48 3.34
CA GLY A 166 4.18 -10.41 3.11
C GLY A 166 5.32 -10.84 2.19
N ALA A 167 5.87 -12.02 2.41
CA ALA A 167 6.94 -12.57 1.55
C ALA A 167 6.46 -12.79 0.11
N ALA A 168 5.25 -13.35 -0.08
CA ALA A 168 4.65 -13.51 -1.40
C ALA A 168 4.42 -12.16 -2.11
N TYR A 169 3.95 -11.16 -1.36
CA TYR A 169 3.75 -9.80 -1.89
C TYR A 169 5.07 -9.15 -2.33
N ILE A 170 6.13 -9.22 -1.52
CA ILE A 170 7.45 -8.70 -1.87
C ILE A 170 8.03 -9.43 -3.08
N ALA A 171 7.96 -10.76 -3.11
CA ALA A 171 8.47 -11.57 -4.22
C ALA A 171 7.77 -11.25 -5.55
N GLU A 172 6.48 -10.92 -5.52
CA GLU A 172 5.72 -10.53 -6.72
C GLU A 172 6.14 -9.15 -7.24
N LEU A 173 6.51 -8.23 -6.36
CA LEU A 173 6.85 -6.86 -6.72
C LEU A 173 8.33 -6.63 -6.99
N VAL A 174 9.22 -7.40 -6.36
CA VAL A 174 10.66 -7.23 -6.46
C VAL A 174 11.27 -8.51 -7.06
N ALA A 175 11.69 -8.43 -8.30
CA ALA A 175 12.25 -9.57 -9.03
C ALA A 175 13.50 -10.11 -8.34
N GLY A 176 13.52 -11.41 -8.06
CA GLY A 176 14.67 -12.07 -7.39
C GLY A 176 14.82 -11.71 -5.91
N ALA A 177 13.81 -11.09 -5.28
CA ALA A 177 13.85 -10.78 -3.87
C ALA A 177 14.04 -12.05 -3.01
N ARG A 178 14.80 -11.89 -1.93
CA ARG A 178 14.86 -12.83 -0.81
C ARG A 178 14.29 -12.14 0.42
N PRO A 179 12.97 -12.22 0.64
CA PRO A 179 12.31 -11.44 1.67
C PRO A 179 12.87 -11.76 3.06
N ARG A 180 13.18 -10.71 3.81
CA ARG A 180 13.62 -10.79 5.19
C ARG A 180 12.43 -10.46 6.09
N VAL A 181 12.07 -11.39 6.98
CA VAL A 181 10.92 -11.28 7.88
C VAL A 181 11.39 -10.92 9.27
N GLY A 182 10.82 -9.89 9.88
CA GLY A 182 11.07 -9.50 11.26
C GLY A 182 9.77 -9.45 12.07
N LEU A 183 9.85 -9.81 13.37
CA LEU A 183 8.77 -9.67 14.34
C LEU A 183 8.87 -8.31 15.01
N VAL A 184 7.83 -7.47 14.89
CA VAL A 184 7.80 -6.23 15.67
C VAL A 184 7.26 -6.54 17.06
N GLY A 185 8.18 -6.61 18.00
CA GLY A 185 7.88 -6.83 19.41
C GLY A 185 7.43 -5.52 20.09
N ALA A 186 6.29 -5.57 20.77
CA ALA A 186 5.88 -4.50 21.66
C ALA A 186 5.28 -5.11 22.93
N ALA A 187 5.91 -4.86 24.07
CA ALA A 187 5.43 -5.26 25.38
C ALA A 187 5.11 -6.77 25.54
N MET A 188 5.78 -7.64 24.78
CA MET A 188 5.72 -9.09 24.99
C MET A 188 6.68 -9.49 26.10
N ASP A 189 6.28 -10.48 26.90
CA ASP A 189 7.23 -11.13 27.81
C ASP A 189 8.26 -11.96 27.04
N ALA A 190 9.42 -12.20 27.66
CA ALA A 190 10.55 -12.88 27.00
C ALA A 190 10.22 -14.32 26.53
N ALA A 191 9.30 -15.00 27.20
CA ALA A 191 8.93 -16.37 26.85
C ALA A 191 8.05 -16.36 25.57
N THR A 192 7.06 -15.46 25.50
CA THR A 192 6.20 -15.27 24.34
C THR A 192 7.02 -14.79 23.14
N SER A 193 7.92 -13.81 23.31
CA SER A 193 8.80 -13.34 22.23
C SER A 193 9.64 -14.49 21.67
N ARG A 194 10.27 -15.30 22.53
CA ARG A 194 11.06 -16.46 22.08
C ARG A 194 10.23 -17.45 21.28
N LEU A 195 9.05 -17.82 21.79
CA LEU A 195 8.13 -18.74 21.10
C LEU A 195 7.75 -18.24 19.71
N TYR A 196 7.48 -16.92 19.58
CA TYR A 196 7.10 -16.32 18.31
C TYR A 196 8.27 -16.25 17.33
N CYS A 197 9.46 -15.89 17.81
CA CYS A 197 10.69 -15.90 17.00
C CYS A 197 11.03 -17.31 16.48
N GLU A 198 10.95 -18.33 17.34
CA GLU A 198 11.16 -19.72 16.93
C GLU A 198 10.15 -20.17 15.88
N GLY A 199 8.87 -19.86 16.08
CA GLY A 199 7.81 -20.19 15.12
C GLY A 199 7.94 -19.50 13.78
N LEU A 200 8.33 -18.23 13.74
CA LEU A 200 8.56 -17.47 12.51
C LEU A 200 9.84 -17.93 11.80
N SER A 201 10.89 -18.26 12.55
CA SER A 201 12.13 -18.83 11.98
C SER A 201 11.86 -20.16 11.28
N GLN A 202 11.03 -21.04 11.87
CA GLN A 202 10.63 -22.31 11.24
C GLN A 202 9.87 -22.08 9.92
N VAL A 203 8.93 -21.12 9.90
CA VAL A 203 8.18 -20.79 8.70
C VAL A 203 9.11 -20.25 7.60
N ALA A 204 9.99 -19.31 7.93
CA ALA A 204 10.93 -18.75 6.97
C ALA A 204 11.85 -19.84 6.38
N ALA A 205 12.35 -20.75 7.20
CA ALA A 205 13.17 -21.88 6.75
C ALA A 205 12.42 -22.79 5.78
N GLY A 206 11.11 -22.99 5.97
CA GLY A 206 10.24 -23.79 5.07
C GLY A 206 9.91 -23.13 3.73
N MET A 207 10.06 -21.81 3.63
CA MET A 207 9.65 -21.05 2.44
C MET A 207 10.73 -20.91 1.36
N GLY A 208 11.87 -21.50 1.46
CA GLY A 208 12.96 -21.40 0.46
C GLY A 208 13.23 -19.97 -0.04
N GLY A 209 14.30 -19.36 0.41
CA GLY A 209 14.69 -18.00 0.01
C GLY A 209 14.12 -16.87 0.87
N VAL A 210 13.43 -17.19 1.97
CA VAL A 210 12.99 -16.24 3.00
C VAL A 210 13.90 -16.37 4.22
N GLU A 211 14.27 -15.25 4.83
CA GLU A 211 15.11 -15.19 6.03
C GLU A 211 14.32 -14.58 7.19
N PHE A 212 14.45 -15.15 8.39
CA PHE A 212 13.94 -14.52 9.61
C PHE A 212 15.07 -13.76 10.29
N VAL A 213 14.90 -12.45 10.47
CA VAL A 213 15.94 -11.56 11.02
C VAL A 213 15.79 -11.27 12.53
N GLY A 214 14.78 -11.87 13.18
CA GLY A 214 14.60 -11.73 14.62
C GLY A 214 13.51 -10.73 15.01
N GLU A 215 13.52 -10.37 16.30
CA GLU A 215 12.65 -9.35 16.88
C GLU A 215 13.20 -7.95 16.63
N ILE A 216 12.31 -7.03 16.28
CA ILE A 216 12.60 -5.64 15.95
C ILE A 216 11.88 -4.75 16.93
N GLY A 217 12.59 -3.82 17.54
CA GLY A 217 12.01 -2.81 18.41
C GLY A 217 11.12 -1.84 17.63
N PRO A 218 10.01 -1.35 18.23
CA PRO A 218 9.17 -0.35 17.58
C PRO A 218 9.92 0.93 17.19
N SER A 219 10.99 1.30 17.91
CA SER A 219 11.87 2.43 17.62
C SER A 219 12.69 2.25 16.33
N ASP A 220 12.91 1.01 15.91
CA ASP A 220 13.84 0.68 14.83
C ASP A 220 13.13 0.48 13.47
N LEU A 221 11.81 0.66 13.44
CA LEU A 221 10.98 0.45 12.25
C LEU A 221 11.46 1.26 11.01
N SER A 222 12.02 2.44 11.23
CA SER A 222 12.52 3.29 10.15
C SER A 222 13.91 2.88 9.63
N CYS A 223 14.66 2.10 10.41
CA CYS A 223 16.07 1.76 10.16
C CYS A 223 16.29 0.26 9.96
N VAL A 224 15.22 -0.54 9.94
CA VAL A 224 15.35 -2.01 9.95
C VAL A 224 15.66 -2.58 8.58
N GLU A 225 16.57 -3.55 8.57
CA GLU A 225 16.87 -4.35 7.38
C GLU A 225 15.92 -5.55 7.24
N ALA A 226 14.62 -5.29 7.22
CA ALA A 226 13.58 -6.28 6.95
C ALA A 226 12.61 -5.78 5.89
N ASP A 227 12.15 -6.68 5.06
CA ASP A 227 11.22 -6.38 3.96
C ASP A 227 9.77 -6.66 4.37
N VAL A 228 9.58 -7.57 5.35
CA VAL A 228 8.27 -7.93 5.92
C VAL A 228 8.33 -7.83 7.43
N LEU A 229 7.55 -6.95 7.99
CA LEU A 229 7.44 -6.70 9.42
C LEU A 229 6.10 -7.22 9.92
N VAL A 230 6.08 -8.24 10.75
CA VAL A 230 4.83 -8.81 11.27
C VAL A 230 4.57 -8.40 12.70
N CYS A 231 3.33 -8.05 13.00
CA CYS A 231 2.88 -7.58 14.31
C CYS A 231 1.37 -7.76 14.52
N SER A 232 0.88 -7.50 15.72
CA SER A 232 -0.56 -7.31 15.94
C SER A 232 -1.02 -5.95 15.38
N ALA A 233 -2.31 -5.83 15.05
CA ALA A 233 -2.86 -4.59 14.50
C ALA A 233 -2.63 -3.37 15.40
N GLN A 234 -2.68 -3.54 16.72
CA GLN A 234 -2.43 -2.44 17.66
C GLN A 234 -0.99 -1.91 17.56
N VAL A 235 -0.02 -2.81 17.46
CA VAL A 235 1.40 -2.46 17.25
C VAL A 235 1.59 -1.83 15.88
N GLY A 236 0.99 -2.42 14.85
CA GLY A 236 1.05 -1.92 13.48
C GLY A 236 0.45 -0.53 13.31
N GLN A 237 -0.70 -0.25 13.93
CA GLN A 237 -1.29 1.10 13.92
C GLN A 237 -0.38 2.15 14.59
N SER A 238 0.28 1.77 15.68
CA SER A 238 1.26 2.65 16.33
C SER A 238 2.47 2.89 15.44
N GLY A 239 2.97 1.83 14.79
CA GLY A 239 4.06 1.92 13.80
C GLY A 239 3.70 2.82 12.61
N VAL A 240 2.49 2.70 12.06
CA VAL A 240 2.00 3.57 10.98
C VAL A 240 2.01 5.04 11.41
N ARG A 241 1.54 5.35 12.62
CA ARG A 241 1.56 6.73 13.13
C ARG A 241 2.99 7.28 13.26
N GLN A 242 3.91 6.47 13.78
CA GLN A 242 5.33 6.87 13.89
C GLN A 242 5.96 7.12 12.52
N LEU A 243 5.79 6.18 11.58
CA LEU A 243 6.34 6.30 10.23
C LEU A 243 5.73 7.48 9.48
N SER A 244 4.42 7.73 9.63
CA SER A 244 3.74 8.87 9.01
C SER A 244 4.20 10.21 9.60
N ALA A 245 4.40 10.29 10.92
CA ALA A 245 4.93 11.48 11.58
C ALA A 245 6.36 11.76 11.13
N LEU A 246 7.23 10.76 11.10
CA LEU A 246 8.60 10.89 10.61
C LEU A 246 8.66 11.37 9.15
N ALA A 247 7.78 10.86 8.30
CA ALA A 247 7.68 11.30 6.91
C ALA A 247 7.25 12.77 6.81
N ALA A 248 6.30 13.21 7.64
CA ALA A 248 5.83 14.59 7.67
C ALA A 248 6.91 15.54 8.19
N ASP A 249 7.60 15.20 9.26
CA ASP A 249 8.68 15.99 9.84
C ASP A 249 9.85 16.13 8.86
N THR A 250 10.26 15.02 8.23
CA THR A 250 11.33 15.04 7.22
C THR A 250 10.93 15.92 6.02
N ALA A 251 9.69 15.87 5.59
CA ALA A 251 9.20 16.72 4.50
C ALA A 251 9.15 18.21 4.89
N ALA A 252 8.80 18.52 6.15
CA ALA A 252 8.76 19.89 6.68
C ALA A 252 10.16 20.47 6.80
N ASP A 253 11.12 19.74 7.37
CA ASP A 253 12.52 20.16 7.51
C ASP A 253 13.16 20.43 6.15
N LEU A 254 12.97 19.54 5.19
CA LEU A 254 13.46 19.72 3.83
C LEU A 254 12.77 20.87 3.09
N GLY A 255 11.48 21.11 3.36
CA GLY A 255 10.73 22.26 2.84
C GLY A 255 11.22 23.58 3.44
N GLY A 256 11.45 23.61 4.76
CA GLY A 256 11.98 24.77 5.49
C GLY A 256 13.41 25.14 5.07
N GLU A 257 14.28 24.16 4.87
CA GLU A 257 15.64 24.40 4.35
C GLU A 257 15.63 24.94 2.92
N VAL A 258 14.70 24.52 2.08
CA VAL A 258 14.56 25.04 0.70
C VAL A 258 14.10 26.50 0.70
N GLU A 259 13.26 26.93 1.65
CA GLU A 259 12.86 28.34 1.78
C GLU A 259 13.93 29.21 2.45
N ALA A 260 14.57 28.72 3.52
CA ALA A 260 15.62 29.44 4.22
C ALA A 260 16.93 29.60 3.41
N SER A 261 17.14 28.72 2.43
CA SER A 261 18.40 28.65 1.70
C SER A 261 18.47 29.45 0.38
N ARG A 262 17.51 30.34 0.14
CA ARG A 262 17.53 31.19 -1.07
C ARG A 262 18.84 31.98 -1.29
N GLY A 263 19.72 32.08 -0.29
CA GLY A 263 20.96 32.82 -0.35
C GLY A 263 22.28 32.01 -0.37
N ARG A 264 22.36 30.81 0.20
CA ARG A 264 23.64 30.14 0.45
C ARG A 264 23.86 28.79 -0.30
N GLN A 265 22.86 28.18 -0.88
CA GLN A 265 22.91 26.77 -1.31
C GLN A 265 22.97 26.52 -2.83
N ARG A 266 23.44 27.44 -3.63
CA ARG A 266 23.68 27.21 -5.06
C ARG A 266 24.64 26.04 -5.32
N TRP A 267 25.62 25.83 -4.43
CA TRP A 267 26.66 24.80 -4.55
C TRP A 267 26.22 23.43 -4.05
N GLU A 268 25.40 23.35 -3.00
CA GLU A 268 24.86 22.07 -2.50
C GLU A 268 23.80 21.51 -3.43
N ARG A 269 22.92 22.34 -4.01
CA ARG A 269 21.96 21.92 -5.04
C ARG A 269 22.62 21.30 -6.27
N ILE A 270 23.83 21.75 -6.64
CA ILE A 270 24.60 21.18 -7.77
C ILE A 270 25.13 19.79 -7.38
N ARG A 271 25.55 19.59 -6.15
CA ARG A 271 26.09 18.35 -5.64
C ARG A 271 25.01 17.26 -5.46
N TRP A 272 23.78 17.62 -5.10
CA TRP A 272 22.65 16.71 -5.04
C TRP A 272 22.08 16.38 -6.42
N LYS A 273 21.94 17.37 -7.31
CA LYS A 273 21.53 17.12 -8.70
C LYS A 273 22.47 16.17 -9.46
N SER A 274 23.74 16.18 -9.15
CA SER A 274 24.71 15.28 -9.79
C SER A 274 24.56 13.80 -9.37
N ARG A 275 23.85 13.53 -8.26
CA ARG A 275 23.55 12.17 -7.80
C ARG A 275 22.17 11.67 -8.21
N GLY A 276 21.32 12.51 -8.80
CA GLY A 276 19.95 12.17 -9.20
C GLY A 276 19.00 11.87 -8.04
N GLU A 277 19.40 12.19 -6.80
CA GLU A 277 18.64 11.93 -5.57
C GLU A 277 18.08 13.24 -5.05
N THR A 278 16.75 13.34 -4.95
CA THR A 278 16.13 14.42 -4.17
C THR A 278 16.03 13.96 -2.71
N PRO A 279 16.23 14.85 -1.72
CA PRO A 279 16.09 14.50 -0.29
C PRO A 279 14.75 13.84 0.07
N ARG A 280 13.70 14.07 -0.74
CA ARG A 280 12.38 13.43 -0.62
C ARG A 280 12.40 11.92 -0.84
N SER A 281 13.42 11.35 -1.45
CA SER A 281 13.50 9.92 -1.75
C SER A 281 13.94 9.06 -0.57
N VAL A 282 14.42 9.65 0.54
CA VAL A 282 14.94 8.91 1.70
C VAL A 282 13.83 8.29 2.54
N PHE A 283 12.65 8.92 2.60
CA PHE A 283 11.47 8.38 3.27
C PHE A 283 10.22 8.77 2.47
N ASP A 284 9.85 7.95 1.49
CA ASP A 284 8.71 8.20 0.62
C ASP A 284 7.65 7.11 0.80
N LEU A 285 6.52 7.48 1.40
CA LEU A 285 5.36 6.60 1.57
C LEU A 285 4.65 6.27 0.25
N GLY A 286 4.94 7.02 -0.81
CA GLY A 286 4.32 6.85 -2.12
C GLY A 286 5.22 6.25 -3.19
N ALA A 287 6.51 6.05 -2.92
CA ALA A 287 7.48 5.59 -3.91
C ALA A 287 7.09 4.26 -4.56
N PHE A 288 6.48 3.36 -3.81
CA PHE A 288 6.08 2.02 -4.26
C PHE A 288 4.58 1.88 -4.56
N GLY A 289 3.81 2.95 -4.48
CA GLY A 289 2.38 2.93 -4.81
C GLY A 289 1.49 2.87 -3.58
N GLY A 290 0.81 1.73 -3.34
CA GLY A 290 -0.20 1.61 -2.30
C GLY A 290 0.08 0.49 -1.29
N SER A 291 -0.57 0.62 -0.14
CA SER A 291 -0.58 -0.37 0.95
C SER A 291 -1.63 -1.45 0.66
N PRO A 292 -1.29 -2.76 0.66
CA PRO A 292 -2.21 -3.80 0.26
C PRO A 292 -3.17 -4.25 1.36
N ALA A 293 -4.34 -4.74 0.96
CA ALA A 293 -5.13 -5.68 1.74
C ALA A 293 -4.79 -7.11 1.29
N LEU A 294 -4.29 -7.92 2.19
CA LEU A 294 -3.86 -9.29 1.92
C LEU A 294 -4.81 -10.33 2.55
N GLY A 295 -4.75 -11.57 2.07
CA GLY A 295 -5.64 -12.63 2.54
C GLY A 295 -7.03 -12.63 1.87
N TYR A 296 -7.19 -11.88 0.78
CA TYR A 296 -8.38 -11.86 -0.07
C TYR A 296 -8.10 -12.41 -1.46
N SER A 297 -9.16 -12.84 -2.15
CA SER A 297 -9.06 -13.32 -3.54
C SER A 297 -8.85 -12.17 -4.53
N GLN A 298 -9.25 -10.96 -4.16
CA GLN A 298 -9.14 -9.75 -4.98
C GLN A 298 -7.98 -8.88 -4.48
N VAL A 299 -7.47 -8.03 -5.36
CA VAL A 299 -6.40 -7.09 -5.05
C VAL A 299 -6.99 -5.74 -4.64
N CYS A 300 -6.55 -5.20 -3.51
CA CYS A 300 -6.79 -3.83 -3.10
C CYS A 300 -5.50 -3.15 -2.67
N LEU A 301 -5.29 -1.94 -3.16
CA LEU A 301 -4.22 -1.06 -2.72
C LEU A 301 -4.80 0.27 -2.22
N HIS A 302 -4.41 0.68 -1.04
CA HIS A 302 -4.74 1.98 -0.47
C HIS A 302 -3.52 2.91 -0.55
N VAL A 303 -3.64 4.01 -1.29
CA VAL A 303 -2.63 5.06 -1.39
C VAL A 303 -2.76 5.97 -0.18
N HIS A 304 -1.66 6.18 0.53
CA HIS A 304 -1.64 7.00 1.74
C HIS A 304 -2.01 8.46 1.41
N GLN A 305 -2.85 9.07 2.26
CA GLN A 305 -3.16 10.50 2.18
C GLN A 305 -1.87 11.32 2.34
N GLY A 306 -1.65 12.30 1.52
CA GLY A 306 -0.40 13.08 1.50
C GLY A 306 0.72 12.48 0.66
N SER A 307 0.54 11.27 0.07
CA SER A 307 1.49 10.76 -0.92
C SER A 307 1.56 11.65 -2.15
N PRO A 308 2.74 11.85 -2.74
CA PRO A 308 2.90 12.67 -3.94
C PRO A 308 2.12 12.11 -5.14
N GLU A 309 1.85 12.95 -6.13
CA GLU A 309 1.08 12.59 -7.34
C GLU A 309 1.52 11.27 -8.01
N PRO A 310 2.83 10.97 -8.15
CA PRO A 310 3.27 9.73 -8.76
C PRO A 310 2.84 8.46 -8.03
N ALA A 311 2.51 8.55 -6.73
CA ALA A 311 2.13 7.38 -5.93
C ALA A 311 0.88 6.67 -6.47
N LEU A 312 -0.11 7.44 -6.95
CA LEU A 312 -1.33 6.85 -7.50
C LEU A 312 -1.06 6.11 -8.81
N ARG A 313 -0.22 6.67 -9.67
CA ARG A 313 0.24 6.00 -10.89
C ARG A 313 0.98 4.71 -10.57
N HIS A 314 1.87 4.74 -9.58
CA HIS A 314 2.58 3.55 -9.11
C HIS A 314 1.63 2.50 -8.54
N ALA A 315 0.63 2.92 -7.76
CA ALA A 315 -0.37 2.00 -7.19
C ALA A 315 -1.20 1.29 -8.28
N ILE A 316 -1.59 1.99 -9.36
CA ILE A 316 -2.31 1.38 -10.48
C ILE A 316 -1.43 0.33 -11.18
N VAL A 317 -0.15 0.65 -11.44
CA VAL A 317 0.81 -0.29 -12.04
C VAL A 317 1.06 -1.48 -11.12
N GLN A 318 1.23 -1.24 -9.84
CA GLN A 318 1.42 -2.26 -8.82
C GLN A 318 0.21 -3.20 -8.73
N ALA A 319 -1.03 -2.64 -8.72
CA ALA A 319 -2.26 -3.43 -8.72
C ALA A 319 -2.35 -4.34 -9.95
N ALA A 320 -2.07 -3.80 -11.13
CA ALA A 320 -2.05 -4.58 -12.36
C ALA A 320 -1.00 -5.72 -12.34
N ARG A 321 0.17 -5.47 -11.73
CA ARG A 321 1.21 -6.48 -11.56
C ARG A 321 0.77 -7.60 -10.63
N LEU A 322 0.19 -7.26 -9.47
CA LEU A 322 -0.33 -8.23 -8.49
C LEU A 322 -1.48 -9.08 -9.06
N VAL A 323 -2.35 -8.48 -9.89
CA VAL A 323 -3.40 -9.20 -10.62
C VAL A 323 -2.81 -10.19 -11.63
N ARG A 324 -1.82 -9.76 -12.42
CA ARG A 324 -1.18 -10.61 -13.45
C ARG A 324 -0.37 -11.76 -12.85
N GLY A 325 0.28 -11.51 -11.72
CA GLY A 325 1.03 -12.53 -10.97
C GLY A 325 0.15 -13.48 -10.16
N ASP A 326 -1.19 -13.25 -10.12
CA ASP A 326 -2.12 -14.04 -9.31
C ASP A 326 -1.66 -14.19 -7.84
N LEU A 327 -1.45 -13.03 -7.18
CA LEU A 327 -1.01 -12.97 -5.78
C LEU A 327 -1.83 -13.87 -4.86
N ALA A 328 -3.15 -13.96 -5.08
CA ALA A 328 -4.04 -14.79 -4.29
C ALA A 328 -3.68 -16.29 -4.39
N SER A 329 -3.34 -16.76 -5.58
CA SER A 329 -2.87 -18.14 -5.79
C SER A 329 -1.51 -18.39 -5.18
N SER A 330 -0.59 -17.42 -5.29
CA SER A 330 0.75 -17.47 -4.69
C SER A 330 0.65 -17.59 -3.17
N ILE A 331 -0.20 -16.78 -2.52
CA ILE A 331 -0.46 -16.84 -1.07
C ILE A 331 -1.06 -18.22 -0.70
N ARG A 332 -2.09 -18.69 -1.41
CA ARG A 332 -2.71 -19.99 -1.11
C ARG A 332 -1.72 -21.15 -1.17
N LYS A 333 -0.89 -21.18 -2.21
CA LYS A 333 0.15 -22.22 -2.39
C LYS A 333 1.17 -22.17 -1.26
N ALA A 334 1.63 -20.99 -0.90
CA ALA A 334 2.61 -20.80 0.16
C ALA A 334 2.06 -21.21 1.54
N ILE A 335 0.82 -20.84 1.87
CA ILE A 335 0.15 -21.25 3.12
C ILE A 335 -0.09 -22.76 3.16
N ALA A 336 -0.53 -23.36 2.05
CA ALA A 336 -0.73 -24.81 1.98
C ALA A 336 0.58 -25.61 2.16
N GLY A 337 1.72 -25.05 1.78
CA GLY A 337 3.04 -25.64 1.99
C GLY A 337 3.56 -25.54 3.43
N MET A 338 2.85 -24.82 4.33
CA MET A 338 3.19 -24.71 5.76
C MET A 338 2.51 -25.78 6.64
N ALA A 339 1.44 -26.44 6.13
CA ALA A 339 0.71 -27.50 6.83
C ALA A 339 1.42 -28.84 6.67
#